data_40a1fd3f77d92088bfa59d3ee0d5b295
#
_entry.id   40a1fd3f77d92088bfa59d3ee0d5b295
#
_cell.length_a   1.000
_cell.length_b   1.000
_cell.length_c   1.000
_cell.angle_alpha   90.00
_cell.angle_beta   90.00
_cell.angle_gamma   90.00
#
_symmetry.space_group_name_H-M   'P 1'
#
loop_
_entity.id
_entity.type
_entity.pdbx_description
1 polymer ?
#
loop_
_entity_poly.entity_id
_entity_poly.type
_entity_poly.pdbx_seq_one_letter_code
_entity_poly.pdbx_strand_id
1 'polypeptide(L)'
;WFEGPQFIDSIFRCLHSLGHPIRAVTGSEYLAANPIAQIVTPAASSWGDAGYNGVWLNPANDWIYRHLHVAEERMVEVAQRFPNATGLRKAALDQMARELLLAQSSDWAFILTTGTTVPYAVRRTKDHINRFTGLYDSVTLDRLDGAMIDRIRWSDPIFAEIDYRVYA
;
A
#
# COMPACT_ATOMS: atom_id res chain seq x y z
N TRP A 1 -4.64 -25.48 5.19
CA TRP A 1 -5.70 -24.62 4.65
C TRP A 1 -6.90 -24.54 5.59
N PHE A 2 -7.35 -25.68 6.13
CA PHE A 2 -8.49 -25.72 7.04
C PHE A 2 -8.06 -25.60 8.51
N GLU A 3 -6.89 -26.07 8.85
CA GLU A 3 -6.35 -26.09 10.20
C GLU A 3 -5.83 -24.74 10.68
N GLY A 4 -5.47 -23.83 9.78
CA GLY A 4 -4.89 -22.53 10.12
C GLY A 4 -5.75 -21.69 11.07
N PRO A 5 -7.03 -21.39 10.74
CA PRO A 5 -7.92 -20.68 11.64
C PRO A 5 -8.15 -21.40 12.97
N GLN A 6 -8.30 -22.72 12.94
CA GLN A 6 -8.47 -23.53 14.15
C GLN A 6 -7.23 -23.52 15.04
N PHE A 7 -6.04 -23.56 14.43
CA PHE A 7 -4.77 -23.46 15.14
C PHE A 7 -4.64 -22.14 15.88
N ILE A 8 -4.91 -21.03 15.21
CA ILE A 8 -4.86 -19.67 15.81
C ILE A 8 -5.90 -19.53 16.94
N ASP A 9 -7.14 -19.95 16.71
CA ASP A 9 -8.18 -19.95 17.75
C ASP A 9 -7.76 -20.79 18.96
N SER A 10 -7.20 -21.97 18.74
CA SER A 10 -6.73 -22.85 19.81
C SER A 10 -5.59 -22.24 20.61
N ILE A 11 -4.64 -21.53 19.98
CA ILE A 11 -3.58 -20.80 20.69
C ILE A 11 -4.19 -19.79 21.66
N PHE A 12 -5.10 -18.94 21.19
CA PHE A 12 -5.69 -17.89 22.05
C PHE A 12 -6.56 -18.48 23.16
N ARG A 13 -7.31 -19.54 22.88
CA ARG A 13 -8.07 -20.25 23.92
C ARG A 13 -7.15 -20.88 24.97
N CYS A 14 -6.06 -21.50 24.54
CA CYS A 14 -5.08 -22.09 25.44
C CYS A 14 -4.44 -21.02 26.34
N LEU A 15 -4.03 -19.89 25.79
CA LEU A 15 -3.47 -18.76 26.56
C LEU A 15 -4.46 -18.22 27.57
N HIS A 16 -5.76 -18.19 27.24
CA HIS A 16 -6.80 -17.70 28.14
C HIS A 16 -7.17 -18.69 29.26
N SER A 17 -7.29 -20.00 28.91
CA SER A 17 -7.88 -20.99 29.80
C SER A 17 -6.93 -21.61 30.83
N LEU A 18 -5.62 -21.59 30.59
CA LEU A 18 -4.65 -22.33 31.41
C LEU A 18 -3.94 -21.49 32.47
N GLY A 19 -4.31 -20.24 32.65
CA GLY A 19 -3.61 -19.35 33.61
C GLY A 19 -2.10 -19.26 33.35
N HIS A 20 -1.69 -19.45 32.11
CA HIS A 20 -0.28 -19.44 31.72
C HIS A 20 0.38 -18.11 32.00
N PRO A 21 1.67 -18.11 32.39
CA PRO A 21 2.45 -16.90 32.58
C PRO A 21 2.71 -16.15 31.26
N ILE A 22 2.26 -16.69 30.13
CA ILE A 22 2.42 -16.14 28.78
C ILE A 22 1.18 -15.31 28.45
N ARG A 23 1.39 -14.05 28.03
CA ARG A 23 0.36 -13.14 27.55
C ARG A 23 0.67 -12.69 26.11
N ALA A 24 -0.31 -12.78 25.25
CA ALA A 24 -0.23 -12.15 23.93
C ALA A 24 -0.38 -10.63 24.09
N VAL A 25 0.54 -9.86 23.52
CA VAL A 25 0.55 -8.40 23.57
C VAL A 25 0.95 -7.84 22.21
N THR A 26 0.52 -6.64 21.91
CA THR A 26 1.04 -5.89 20.76
C THR A 26 2.42 -5.30 21.06
N GLY A 27 3.16 -4.92 20.02
CA GLY A 27 4.46 -4.26 20.21
C GLY A 27 4.35 -2.97 21.03
N SER A 28 3.28 -2.20 20.84
CA SER A 28 3.03 -0.96 21.59
C SER A 28 2.75 -1.22 23.07
N GLU A 29 1.98 -2.24 23.39
CA GLU A 29 1.73 -2.65 24.79
C GLU A 29 3.00 -3.13 25.46
N TYR A 30 3.85 -3.89 24.73
CA TYR A 30 5.13 -4.32 25.24
C TYR A 30 6.05 -3.13 25.58
N LEU A 31 6.18 -2.16 24.69
CA LEU A 31 6.99 -0.97 24.89
C LEU A 31 6.45 -0.09 26.03
N ALA A 32 5.14 0.02 26.17
CA ALA A 32 4.54 0.75 27.29
C ALA A 32 4.83 0.10 28.65
N ALA A 33 4.83 -1.23 28.70
CA ALA A 33 5.15 -1.99 29.92
C ALA A 33 6.66 -2.06 30.20
N ASN A 34 7.52 -1.92 29.19
CA ASN A 34 8.97 -2.03 29.25
C ASN A 34 9.64 -0.79 28.65
N PRO A 35 9.58 0.38 29.34
CA PRO A 35 10.06 1.65 28.79
C PRO A 35 11.57 1.71 28.57
N ILE A 36 12.33 0.81 29.23
CA ILE A 36 13.78 0.70 29.05
C ILE A 36 14.04 -0.50 28.14
N ALA A 37 14.35 -0.21 26.88
CA ALA A 37 14.67 -1.21 25.88
C ALA A 37 16.01 -0.90 25.22
N GLN A 38 16.66 -1.93 24.68
CA GLN A 38 17.88 -1.75 23.91
C GLN A 38 17.55 -1.03 22.60
N ILE A 39 18.28 0.02 22.30
CA ILE A 39 18.21 0.73 21.02
C ILE A 39 19.26 0.14 20.08
N VAL A 40 18.84 -0.26 18.89
CA VAL A 40 19.73 -0.82 17.87
C VAL A 40 19.48 -0.10 16.54
N THR A 41 20.54 0.01 15.75
CA THR A 41 20.45 0.42 14.34
C THR A 41 20.61 -0.84 13.49
N PRO A 42 19.55 -1.33 12.85
CA PRO A 42 19.65 -2.50 12.00
C PRO A 42 20.51 -2.19 10.77
N ALA A 43 21.23 -3.19 10.27
CA ALA A 43 21.95 -3.07 9.00
C ALA A 43 20.94 -2.83 7.85
N ALA A 44 21.37 -2.03 6.86
CA ALA A 44 20.60 -1.88 5.61
C ALA A 44 20.48 -3.25 4.95
N SER A 45 19.26 -3.74 4.81
CA SER A 45 18.98 -5.06 4.25
C SER A 45 17.56 -5.13 3.71
N SER A 46 17.30 -6.11 2.87
CA SER A 46 15.96 -6.46 2.41
C SER A 46 15.78 -7.98 2.39
N TRP A 47 14.54 -8.42 2.21
CA TRP A 47 14.23 -9.83 1.96
C TRP A 47 14.80 -10.32 0.63
N GLY A 48 15.15 -9.42 -0.28
CA GLY A 48 15.62 -9.74 -1.61
C GLY A 48 17.00 -10.43 -1.67
N ASP A 49 17.54 -10.55 -2.88
CA ASP A 49 18.76 -11.29 -3.22
C ASP A 49 19.92 -10.94 -2.29
N ALA A 50 20.48 -11.96 -1.64
CA ALA A 50 21.58 -11.85 -0.67
C ALA A 50 21.38 -10.79 0.45
N GLY A 51 20.11 -10.46 0.79
CA GLY A 51 19.79 -9.41 1.77
C GLY A 51 19.84 -7.99 1.22
N TYR A 52 20.10 -7.81 -0.08
CA TYR A 52 20.13 -6.52 -0.76
C TYR A 52 18.87 -6.29 -1.61
N ASN A 53 18.79 -5.13 -2.26
CA ASN A 53 17.60 -4.71 -3.00
C ASN A 53 17.52 -5.24 -4.45
N GLY A 54 18.36 -6.18 -4.84
CA GLY A 54 18.47 -6.68 -6.21
C GLY A 54 17.17 -7.28 -6.79
N VAL A 55 16.28 -7.80 -5.96
CA VAL A 55 14.95 -8.26 -6.39
C VAL A 55 14.02 -7.07 -6.69
N TRP A 56 14.14 -6.01 -5.89
CA TRP A 56 13.23 -4.87 -5.93
C TRP A 56 13.67 -3.78 -6.91
N LEU A 57 14.98 -3.69 -7.19
CA LEU A 57 15.55 -2.68 -8.08
C LEU A 57 16.64 -3.29 -8.96
N ASN A 58 16.31 -3.48 -10.23
CA ASN A 58 17.20 -3.99 -11.27
C ASN A 58 16.69 -3.55 -12.66
N PRO A 59 17.43 -3.80 -13.75
CA PRO A 59 17.05 -3.37 -15.10
C PRO A 59 15.69 -3.91 -15.62
N ALA A 60 15.13 -4.96 -15.02
CA ALA A 60 13.83 -5.48 -15.42
C ALA A 60 12.67 -4.67 -14.84
N ASN A 61 12.89 -3.98 -13.71
CA ASN A 61 11.82 -3.32 -12.94
C ASN A 61 12.09 -1.83 -12.63
N ASP A 62 13.26 -1.29 -12.89
CA ASP A 62 13.65 0.10 -12.57
C ASP A 62 12.73 1.15 -13.21
N TRP A 63 12.14 0.84 -14.36
CA TRP A 63 11.22 1.72 -15.08
C TRP A 63 9.95 2.08 -14.28
N ILE A 64 9.56 1.24 -13.28
CA ILE A 64 8.38 1.49 -12.45
C ILE A 64 8.59 2.75 -11.60
N TYR A 65 9.75 2.89 -10.98
CA TYR A 65 9.98 3.86 -9.91
C TYR A 65 9.88 5.31 -10.36
N ARG A 66 10.35 5.65 -11.57
CA ARG A 66 10.18 7.01 -12.10
C ARG A 66 8.71 7.43 -12.20
N HIS A 67 7.81 6.48 -12.49
CA HIS A 67 6.39 6.75 -12.56
C HIS A 67 5.76 6.84 -11.16
N LEU A 68 6.20 6.00 -10.24
CA LEU A 68 5.75 6.05 -8.84
C LEU A 68 6.14 7.38 -8.19
N HIS A 69 7.39 7.80 -8.31
CA HIS A 69 7.87 9.07 -7.73
C HIS A 69 7.06 10.27 -8.24
N VAL A 70 6.80 10.34 -9.54
CA VAL A 70 5.94 11.41 -10.09
C VAL A 70 4.51 11.32 -9.54
N ALA A 71 3.96 10.12 -9.37
CA ALA A 71 2.62 9.97 -8.82
C ALA A 71 2.57 10.33 -7.33
N GLU A 72 3.60 10.00 -6.56
CA GLU A 72 3.76 10.39 -5.15
C GLU A 72 3.81 11.90 -4.98
N GLU A 73 4.66 12.60 -5.74
CA GLU A 73 4.75 14.05 -5.74
C GLU A 73 3.40 14.71 -6.08
N ARG A 74 2.72 14.22 -7.11
CA ARG A 74 1.40 14.69 -7.52
C ARG A 74 0.33 14.42 -6.46
N MET A 75 0.40 13.29 -5.76
CA MET A 75 -0.54 12.98 -4.69
C MET A 75 -0.40 13.96 -3.52
N VAL A 76 0.82 14.26 -3.10
CA VAL A 76 1.12 15.27 -2.08
C VAL A 76 0.64 16.66 -2.54
N GLU A 77 0.96 17.05 -3.78
CA GLU A 77 0.51 18.33 -4.36
C GLU A 77 -1.01 18.52 -4.25
N VAL A 78 -1.79 17.54 -4.72
CA VAL A 78 -3.26 17.70 -4.72
C VAL A 78 -3.85 17.55 -3.32
N ALA A 79 -3.25 16.79 -2.43
CA ALA A 79 -3.68 16.70 -1.03
C ALA A 79 -3.52 18.05 -0.33
N GLN A 80 -2.41 18.73 -0.53
CA GLN A 80 -2.15 20.08 0.01
C GLN A 80 -3.02 21.14 -0.66
N ARG A 81 -3.24 21.02 -1.97
CA ARG A 81 -4.05 21.99 -2.75
C ARG A 81 -5.53 21.92 -2.41
N PHE A 82 -6.04 20.76 -2.03
CA PHE A 82 -7.46 20.51 -1.78
C PHE A 82 -7.75 19.93 -0.39
N PRO A 83 -7.30 20.54 0.71
CA PRO A 83 -7.37 19.94 2.07
C PRO A 83 -8.80 19.67 2.54
N ASN A 84 -9.78 20.41 2.01
CA ASN A 84 -11.19 20.35 2.40
C ASN A 84 -12.11 19.90 1.26
N ALA A 85 -11.61 19.07 0.32
CA ALA A 85 -12.43 18.59 -0.76
C ALA A 85 -13.61 17.76 -0.25
N THR A 86 -14.76 17.90 -0.89
CA THR A 86 -16.00 17.16 -0.61
C THR A 86 -16.60 16.64 -1.92
N GLY A 87 -17.63 15.80 -1.82
CA GLY A 87 -18.37 15.31 -2.97
C GLY A 87 -17.47 14.60 -3.99
N LEU A 88 -17.67 14.88 -5.26
CA LEU A 88 -17.01 14.19 -6.37
C LEU A 88 -15.49 14.40 -6.37
N ARG A 89 -15.02 15.60 -5.98
CA ARG A 89 -13.59 15.87 -5.88
C ARG A 89 -12.92 15.02 -4.80
N LYS A 90 -13.55 14.89 -3.63
CA LYS A 90 -13.04 13.99 -2.58
C LYS A 90 -13.01 12.55 -3.08
N ALA A 91 -14.06 12.08 -3.74
CA ALA A 91 -14.10 10.73 -4.28
C ALA A 91 -12.98 10.47 -5.30
N ALA A 92 -12.66 11.45 -6.15
CA ALA A 92 -11.54 11.37 -7.09
C ALA A 92 -10.19 11.29 -6.37
N LEU A 93 -9.97 12.14 -5.35
CA LEU A 93 -8.73 12.18 -4.56
C LEU A 93 -8.53 10.90 -3.75
N ASP A 94 -9.57 10.37 -3.13
CA ASP A 94 -9.51 9.07 -2.43
C ASP A 94 -9.20 7.94 -3.41
N GLN A 95 -9.76 7.99 -4.63
CA GLN A 95 -9.46 6.98 -5.66
C GLN A 95 -8.02 7.12 -6.18
N MET A 96 -7.49 8.35 -6.32
CA MET A 96 -6.07 8.55 -6.64
C MET A 96 -5.15 7.93 -5.59
N ALA A 97 -5.42 8.14 -4.31
CA ALA A 97 -4.66 7.54 -3.22
C ALA A 97 -4.69 6.00 -3.29
N ARG A 98 -5.84 5.42 -3.62
CA ARG A 98 -6.01 3.97 -3.80
C ARG A 98 -5.19 3.44 -4.98
N GLU A 99 -5.26 4.11 -6.13
CA GLU A 99 -4.51 3.72 -7.32
C GLU A 99 -3.00 3.83 -7.08
N LEU A 100 -2.55 4.84 -6.33
CA LEU A 100 -1.14 4.98 -5.93
C LEU A 100 -0.69 3.80 -5.07
N LEU A 101 -1.43 3.44 -4.02
CA LEU A 101 -1.10 2.28 -3.17
C LEU A 101 -1.06 0.97 -3.97
N LEU A 102 -1.99 0.78 -4.90
CA LEU A 102 -2.01 -0.39 -5.76
C LEU A 102 -0.85 -0.40 -6.77
N ALA A 103 -0.44 0.76 -7.28
CA ALA A 103 0.74 0.88 -8.14
C ALA A 103 2.04 0.59 -7.38
N GLN A 104 2.11 0.92 -6.09
CA GLN A 104 3.26 0.72 -5.20
C GLN A 104 3.38 -0.72 -4.69
N SER A 105 2.44 -1.63 -5.02
CA SER A 105 2.54 -3.02 -4.58
C SER A 105 3.88 -3.64 -5.03
N SER A 106 4.62 -4.18 -4.06
CA SER A 106 5.93 -4.79 -4.31
C SER A 106 5.86 -6.05 -5.19
N ASP A 107 4.67 -6.61 -5.35
CA ASP A 107 4.42 -7.75 -6.26
C ASP A 107 4.85 -7.44 -7.69
N TRP A 108 4.65 -6.21 -8.16
CA TRP A 108 5.02 -5.87 -9.54
C TRP A 108 6.51 -5.99 -9.79
N ALA A 109 7.33 -5.38 -8.94
CA ALA A 109 8.80 -5.48 -9.05
C ALA A 109 9.27 -6.93 -8.87
N PHE A 110 8.69 -7.67 -7.94
CA PHE A 110 9.00 -9.07 -7.68
C PHE A 110 8.70 -9.95 -8.91
N ILE A 111 7.49 -9.85 -9.47
CA ILE A 111 7.07 -10.64 -10.63
C ILE A 111 7.96 -10.33 -11.84
N LEU A 112 8.32 -9.07 -12.05
CA LEU A 112 9.23 -8.66 -13.14
C LEU A 112 10.61 -9.31 -12.99
N THR A 113 11.12 -9.40 -11.77
CA THR A 113 12.42 -10.01 -11.46
C THR A 113 12.36 -11.54 -11.59
N THR A 114 11.33 -12.18 -11.07
CA THR A 114 11.19 -13.65 -11.07
C THR A 114 10.71 -14.23 -12.39
N GLY A 115 10.13 -13.40 -13.27
CA GLY A 115 9.71 -13.79 -14.60
C GLY A 115 8.43 -14.64 -14.69
N THR A 116 7.67 -14.79 -13.58
CA THR A 116 6.56 -15.76 -13.52
C THR A 116 5.35 -15.34 -14.37
N THR A 117 4.90 -14.08 -14.26
CA THR A 117 3.74 -13.53 -14.98
C THR A 117 3.99 -12.09 -15.42
N VAL A 118 5.11 -11.83 -16.06
CA VAL A 118 5.58 -10.48 -16.44
C VAL A 118 4.51 -9.64 -17.16
N PRO A 119 3.78 -10.17 -18.18
CA PRO A 119 2.76 -9.37 -18.86
C PRO A 119 1.64 -8.89 -17.92
N TYR A 120 1.31 -9.68 -16.90
CA TYR A 120 0.31 -9.29 -15.89
C TYR A 120 0.83 -8.13 -15.03
N ALA A 121 2.05 -8.22 -14.49
CA ALA A 121 2.63 -7.16 -13.67
C ALA A 121 2.77 -5.86 -14.45
N VAL A 122 3.27 -5.91 -15.69
CA VAL A 122 3.39 -4.73 -16.57
C VAL A 122 2.02 -4.08 -16.78
N ARG A 123 1.00 -4.87 -17.09
CA ARG A 123 -0.36 -4.36 -17.31
C ARG A 123 -0.90 -3.71 -16.05
N ARG A 124 -0.83 -4.40 -14.89
CA ARG A 124 -1.36 -3.87 -13.62
C ARG A 124 -0.67 -2.55 -13.23
N THR A 125 0.65 -2.50 -13.28
CA THR A 125 1.40 -1.27 -13.02
C THR A 125 0.93 -0.13 -13.92
N LYS A 126 0.85 -0.36 -15.24
CA LYS A 126 0.40 0.64 -16.20
C LYS A 126 -1.04 1.07 -15.96
N ASP A 127 -1.94 0.13 -15.67
CA ASP A 127 -3.35 0.44 -15.41
C ASP A 127 -3.50 1.37 -14.22
N HIS A 128 -2.83 1.07 -13.09
CA HIS A 128 -2.90 1.92 -11.89
C HIS A 128 -2.29 3.30 -12.13
N ILE A 129 -1.11 3.38 -12.75
CA ILE A 129 -0.48 4.67 -13.08
C ILE A 129 -1.34 5.50 -14.04
N ASN A 130 -1.93 4.87 -15.06
CA ASN A 130 -2.81 5.57 -16.01
C ASN A 130 -4.11 6.05 -15.36
N ARG A 131 -4.72 5.25 -14.49
CA ARG A 131 -5.91 5.64 -13.73
C ARG A 131 -5.59 6.80 -12.78
N PHE A 132 -4.49 6.70 -12.04
CA PHE A 132 -4.00 7.79 -11.20
C PHE A 132 -3.82 9.08 -12.01
N THR A 133 -3.11 9.02 -13.13
CA THR A 133 -2.84 10.17 -13.99
C THR A 133 -4.12 10.79 -14.56
N GLY A 134 -5.05 9.97 -15.05
CA GLY A 134 -6.34 10.45 -15.56
C GLY A 134 -7.18 11.14 -14.48
N LEU A 135 -7.16 10.62 -13.25
CA LEU A 135 -7.82 11.26 -12.10
C LEU A 135 -7.13 12.56 -11.70
N TYR A 136 -5.79 12.59 -11.69
CA TYR A 136 -5.01 13.80 -11.43
C TYR A 136 -5.36 14.92 -12.42
N ASP A 137 -5.36 14.61 -13.71
CA ASP A 137 -5.72 15.58 -14.77
C ASP A 137 -7.18 16.05 -14.59
N SER A 138 -8.09 15.14 -14.28
CA SER A 138 -9.51 15.45 -14.04
C SER A 138 -9.69 16.42 -12.85
N VAL A 139 -8.95 16.20 -11.76
CA VAL A 139 -9.00 17.06 -10.56
C VAL A 139 -8.35 18.41 -10.80
N THR A 140 -7.17 18.45 -11.43
CA THR A 140 -6.39 19.67 -11.62
C THR A 140 -6.96 20.60 -12.68
N LEU A 141 -7.59 20.03 -13.72
CA LEU A 141 -8.25 20.79 -14.79
C LEU A 141 -9.74 21.10 -14.49
N ASP A 142 -10.23 20.70 -13.31
CA ASP A 142 -11.63 20.84 -12.89
C ASP A 142 -12.63 20.20 -13.89
N ARG A 143 -12.26 19.01 -14.41
CA ARG A 143 -13.06 18.24 -15.37
C ARG A 143 -13.45 16.89 -14.78
N LEU A 144 -14.16 16.95 -13.63
CA LEU A 144 -14.55 15.75 -12.90
C LEU A 144 -15.62 14.95 -13.64
N ASP A 145 -15.33 13.69 -13.90
CA ASP A 145 -16.26 12.71 -14.51
C ASP A 145 -16.64 11.65 -13.48
N GLY A 146 -17.86 11.75 -12.95
CA GLY A 146 -18.39 10.81 -11.96
C GLY A 146 -18.45 9.37 -12.48
N ALA A 147 -18.82 9.18 -13.75
CA ALA A 147 -18.92 7.85 -14.35
C ALA A 147 -17.52 7.20 -14.50
N MET A 148 -16.49 7.98 -14.78
CA MET A 148 -15.11 7.50 -14.81
C MET A 148 -14.65 7.08 -13.41
N ILE A 149 -14.88 7.94 -12.38
CA ILE A 149 -14.50 7.68 -10.99
C ILE A 149 -15.19 6.40 -10.49
N ASP A 150 -16.48 6.24 -10.74
CA ASP A 150 -17.25 5.07 -10.31
C ASP A 150 -16.76 3.78 -10.99
N ARG A 151 -16.43 3.82 -12.29
CA ARG A 151 -15.85 2.65 -12.97
C ARG A 151 -14.52 2.22 -12.36
N ILE A 152 -13.64 3.18 -12.06
CA ILE A 152 -12.33 2.88 -11.44
C ILE A 152 -12.55 2.31 -10.03
N ARG A 153 -13.40 2.94 -9.24
CA ARG A 153 -13.76 2.49 -7.89
C ARG A 153 -14.35 1.09 -7.87
N TRP A 154 -15.20 0.77 -8.85
CA TRP A 154 -15.77 -0.56 -8.97
C TRP A 154 -14.73 -1.62 -9.32
N SER A 155 -13.75 -1.27 -10.16
CA SER A 155 -12.66 -2.18 -10.54
C SER A 155 -11.72 -2.50 -9.38
N ASP A 156 -11.44 -1.52 -8.54
CA ASP A 156 -10.47 -1.64 -7.44
C ASP A 156 -11.11 -1.12 -6.11
N PRO A 157 -12.07 -1.88 -5.52
CA PRO A 157 -12.83 -1.44 -4.35
C PRO A 157 -12.12 -1.65 -3.00
N ILE A 158 -10.83 -1.88 -3.01
CA ILE A 158 -10.01 -2.08 -1.80
C ILE A 158 -9.83 -0.77 -1.03
N PHE A 159 -9.46 -0.84 0.23
CA PHE A 159 -9.24 0.31 1.13
C PHE A 159 -10.46 1.24 1.20
N ALA A 160 -11.60 0.69 1.65
CA ALA A 160 -12.88 1.41 1.68
C ALA A 160 -12.82 2.74 2.46
N GLU A 161 -12.03 2.77 3.54
CA GLU A 161 -11.87 3.92 4.44
C GLU A 161 -10.67 4.82 4.09
N ILE A 162 -10.12 4.70 2.86
CA ILE A 162 -8.98 5.53 2.46
C ILE A 162 -9.36 7.01 2.48
N ASP A 163 -8.45 7.83 2.97
CA ASP A 163 -8.58 9.28 2.98
C ASP A 163 -7.30 9.89 2.40
N TYR A 164 -7.43 10.57 1.28
CA TYR A 164 -6.32 11.19 0.58
C TYR A 164 -5.54 12.21 1.44
N ARG A 165 -6.16 12.76 2.49
CA ARG A 165 -5.56 13.77 3.37
C ARG A 165 -4.38 13.27 4.19
N VAL A 166 -4.15 11.95 4.24
CA VAL A 166 -2.95 11.38 4.87
C VAL A 166 -1.66 11.75 4.13
N TYR A 167 -1.77 12.27 2.90
CA TYR A 167 -0.65 12.75 2.09
C TYR A 167 -0.39 14.27 2.21
N ALA A 168 -1.18 15.01 2.99
CA ALA A 168 -1.07 16.47 3.11
C ALA A 168 0.06 16.91 4.05
#